data_62264ed04bf609fd1bbac2badfbf512c
#
_entry.id   62264ed04bf609fd1bbac2badfbf512c
#
_cell.length_a   1.000
_cell.length_b   1.000
_cell.length_c   1.000
_cell.angle_alpha   90.00
_cell.angle_beta   90.00
_cell.angle_gamma   90.00
#
_symmetry.space_group_name_H-M   'P 1'
#
loop_
_entity.id
_entity.type
_entity.pdbx_description
1 polymer ?
#
loop_
_entity_poly.entity_id
_entity_poly.type
_entity_poly.pdbx_seq_one_letter_code
_entity_poly.pdbx_strand_id
1 'polypeptide(L)'
;MNVDYLIIGGGISGRLLQLELMDRGHTTIVYDKWNDNQSTRVAAGLVNPVVGKYFTVGWRSDQYFPSLASYYLGLETKLKARFFSSKPMKRIISNAG
;
A
#
# COMPACT_ATOMS: atom_id res chain seq x y z
N MET A 1 -2.06 -29.84 -4.88
CA MET A 1 -2.78 -28.78 -4.16
C MET A 1 -3.32 -27.78 -5.18
N ASN A 2 -4.62 -27.53 -5.14
CA ASN A 2 -5.26 -26.60 -6.06
C ASN A 2 -5.53 -25.28 -5.35
N VAL A 3 -5.06 -24.18 -5.93
CA VAL A 3 -5.36 -22.85 -5.45
C VAL A 3 -5.93 -22.02 -6.59
N ASP A 4 -6.77 -21.04 -6.25
CA ASP A 4 -7.38 -20.17 -7.25
C ASP A 4 -6.36 -19.18 -7.81
N TYR A 5 -5.46 -18.67 -6.97
CA TYR A 5 -4.47 -17.66 -7.37
C TYR A 5 -3.10 -17.95 -6.77
N LEU A 6 -2.09 -17.78 -7.58
CA LEU A 6 -0.70 -17.77 -7.16
C LEU A 6 -0.19 -16.33 -7.27
N ILE A 7 0.26 -15.77 -6.15
CA ILE A 7 0.77 -14.40 -6.10
C ILE A 7 2.28 -14.45 -6.01
N ILE A 8 2.94 -13.84 -6.96
CA ILE A 8 4.39 -13.73 -6.96
C ILE A 8 4.77 -12.38 -6.36
N GLY A 9 5.42 -12.43 -5.22
CA GLY A 9 5.83 -11.23 -4.47
C GLY A 9 5.01 -11.03 -3.20
N GLY A 10 5.70 -10.95 -2.06
CA GLY A 10 5.10 -10.80 -0.73
C GLY A 10 5.28 -9.42 -0.11
N GLY A 11 5.48 -8.39 -0.94
CA GLY A 11 5.46 -7.00 -0.49
C GLY A 11 4.04 -6.53 -0.20
N ILE A 12 3.87 -5.22 0.01
CA ILE A 12 2.56 -4.67 0.37
C ILE A 12 1.49 -4.97 -0.68
N SER A 13 1.79 -4.80 -1.96
CA SER A 13 0.84 -5.07 -3.05
C SER A 13 0.36 -6.51 -3.05
N GLY A 14 1.28 -7.47 -3.00
CA GLY A 14 0.94 -8.88 -3.03
C GLY A 14 0.15 -9.31 -1.80
N ARG A 15 0.51 -8.82 -0.63
CA ARG A 15 -0.16 -9.15 0.62
C ARG A 15 -1.56 -8.55 0.70
N LEU A 16 -1.74 -7.29 0.27
CA LEU A 16 -3.07 -6.66 0.24
C LEU A 16 -3.98 -7.36 -0.77
N LEU A 17 -3.45 -7.74 -1.93
CA LEU A 17 -4.19 -8.52 -2.91
C LEU A 17 -4.61 -9.87 -2.33
N GLN A 18 -3.72 -10.54 -1.61
CA GLN A 18 -4.04 -11.81 -0.95
C GLN A 18 -5.21 -11.65 0.01
N LEU A 19 -5.17 -10.64 0.88
CA LEU A 19 -6.24 -10.40 1.84
C LEU A 19 -7.58 -10.15 1.13
N GLU A 20 -7.59 -9.36 0.07
CA GLU A 20 -8.79 -9.05 -0.69
C GLU A 20 -9.37 -10.31 -1.36
N LEU A 21 -8.52 -11.13 -1.96
CA LEU A 21 -8.95 -12.37 -2.60
C LEU A 21 -9.49 -13.37 -1.58
N MET A 22 -8.86 -13.48 -0.43
CA MET A 22 -9.34 -14.35 0.64
C MET A 22 -10.69 -13.88 1.18
N ASP A 23 -10.91 -12.58 1.31
CA ASP A 23 -12.19 -12.03 1.73
C ASP A 23 -13.31 -12.35 0.73
N ARG A 24 -12.95 -12.50 -0.55
CA ARG A 24 -13.89 -12.87 -1.62
C ARG A 24 -14.05 -14.39 -1.77
N GLY A 25 -13.48 -15.16 -0.86
CA GLY A 25 -13.65 -16.61 -0.82
C GLY A 25 -12.70 -17.39 -1.71
N HIS A 26 -11.63 -16.76 -2.19
CA HIS A 26 -10.64 -17.45 -3.02
C HIS A 26 -9.48 -17.99 -2.20
N THR A 27 -8.92 -19.09 -2.67
CA THR A 27 -7.70 -19.66 -2.10
C THR A 27 -6.49 -19.08 -2.79
N THR A 28 -5.45 -18.76 -2.01
CA THR A 28 -4.26 -18.10 -2.52
C THR A 28 -2.99 -18.68 -1.94
N ILE A 29 -1.92 -18.65 -2.72
CA ILE A 29 -0.56 -18.89 -2.25
C ILE A 29 0.28 -17.68 -2.65
N VAL A 30 1.06 -17.15 -1.69
CA VAL A 30 2.05 -16.10 -1.97
C VAL A 30 3.42 -16.75 -2.01
N TYR A 31 4.13 -16.52 -3.11
CA TYR A 31 5.49 -16.99 -3.30
C TYR A 31 6.43 -15.80 -3.33
N ASP A 32 7.38 -15.77 -2.39
CA ASP A 32 8.30 -14.64 -2.26
C ASP A 32 9.67 -15.12 -1.83
N LYS A 33 10.69 -14.41 -2.29
CA LYS A 33 12.06 -14.59 -1.83
C LYS A 33 12.30 -13.63 -0.68
N TRP A 34 12.48 -14.17 0.53
CA TRP A 34 12.70 -13.35 1.71
C TRP A 34 13.98 -12.52 1.57
N ASN A 35 13.86 -11.22 1.87
CA ASN A 35 15.01 -10.31 1.89
C ASN A 35 14.68 -9.14 2.84
N ASP A 36 15.57 -8.86 3.79
CA ASP A 36 15.39 -7.78 4.76
C ASP A 36 15.38 -6.40 4.10
N ASN A 37 15.94 -6.27 2.90
CA ASN A 37 16.02 -5.02 2.15
C ASN A 37 14.89 -4.87 1.11
N GLN A 38 13.82 -5.65 1.20
CA GLN A 38 12.67 -5.48 0.32
C GLN A 38 12.10 -4.06 0.43
N SER A 39 11.67 -3.51 -0.70
CA SER A 39 11.17 -2.12 -0.78
C SER A 39 10.12 -1.81 0.28
N THR A 40 9.15 -2.69 0.48
CA THR A 40 8.09 -2.49 1.48
C THR A 40 8.64 -2.43 2.90
N ARG A 41 9.64 -3.24 3.21
CA ARG A 41 10.20 -3.32 4.57
C ARG A 41 11.03 -2.09 4.94
N VAL A 42 11.70 -1.48 3.96
CA VAL A 42 12.58 -0.33 4.19
C VAL A 42 11.89 1.00 3.86
N ALA A 43 10.69 0.97 3.32
CA ALA A 43 9.95 2.17 2.96
C ALA A 43 9.55 2.97 4.19
N ALA A 44 9.46 4.29 4.03
CA ALA A 44 9.03 5.19 5.10
C ALA A 44 7.54 5.07 5.44
N GLY A 45 6.77 4.38 4.59
CA GLY A 45 5.35 4.18 4.82
C GLY A 45 4.49 5.42 4.56
N LEU A 46 4.94 6.31 3.70
CA LEU A 46 4.20 7.52 3.37
C LEU A 46 3.30 7.30 2.16
N VAL A 47 2.08 7.83 2.24
CA VAL A 47 1.16 7.89 1.11
C VAL A 47 0.94 9.36 0.77
N ASN A 48 1.36 9.76 -0.41
CA ASN A 48 1.29 11.14 -0.86
C ASN A 48 0.77 11.17 -2.30
N PRO A 49 -0.39 11.84 -2.56
CA PRO A 49 -0.92 11.92 -3.92
C PRO A 49 -0.11 12.85 -4.83
N VAL A 50 0.69 13.74 -4.25
CA VAL A 50 1.53 14.68 -5.01
C VAL A 50 2.95 14.16 -5.03
N VAL A 51 3.46 13.85 -6.21
CA VAL A 51 4.75 13.19 -6.36
C VAL A 51 5.69 13.96 -7.27
N GLY A 52 6.98 13.74 -7.07
CA GLY A 52 8.03 14.20 -7.94
C GLY A 52 8.43 15.65 -7.77
N LYS A 53 9.38 16.07 -8.59
CA LYS A 53 9.99 17.38 -8.55
C LYS A 53 9.01 18.49 -8.92
N TYR A 54 8.04 18.20 -9.78
CA TYR A 54 7.10 19.18 -10.33
C TYR A 54 5.75 19.19 -9.62
N PHE A 55 5.63 18.53 -8.47
CA PHE A 55 4.40 18.48 -7.68
C PHE A 55 3.21 17.96 -8.47
N THR A 56 3.43 16.99 -9.30
CA THR A 56 2.35 16.38 -10.09
C THR A 56 1.53 15.43 -9.22
N VAL A 57 0.21 15.42 -9.46
CA VAL A 57 -0.69 14.45 -8.83
C VAL A 57 -0.43 13.08 -9.44
N GLY A 58 -0.32 12.06 -8.58
CA GLY A 58 -0.08 10.70 -9.02
C GLY A 58 -1.20 10.16 -9.91
N TRP A 59 -0.88 9.16 -10.73
CA TRP A 59 -1.82 8.55 -11.66
C TRP A 59 -3.06 8.02 -10.91
N ARG A 60 -4.23 8.47 -11.32
CA ARG A 60 -5.53 8.10 -10.74
C ARG A 60 -5.64 8.34 -9.22
N SER A 61 -4.86 9.24 -8.66
CA SER A 61 -4.96 9.57 -7.22
C SER A 61 -6.34 10.09 -6.84
N ASP A 62 -6.99 10.81 -7.75
CA ASP A 62 -8.35 11.31 -7.57
C ASP A 62 -9.37 10.18 -7.37
N GLN A 63 -9.10 8.99 -7.92
CA GLN A 63 -9.97 7.83 -7.79
C GLN A 63 -9.64 6.99 -6.54
N TYR A 64 -8.37 6.84 -6.21
CA TYR A 64 -7.94 5.94 -5.14
C TYR A 64 -7.82 6.62 -3.78
N PHE A 65 -7.37 7.86 -3.77
CA PHE A 65 -7.06 8.56 -2.52
C PHE A 65 -8.27 8.76 -1.62
N PRO A 66 -9.48 9.12 -2.12
CA PRO A 66 -10.63 9.33 -1.25
C PRO A 66 -11.06 8.13 -0.43
N SER A 67 -10.83 6.91 -0.93
CA SER A 67 -11.20 5.68 -0.22
C SER A 67 -10.07 5.10 0.63
N LEU A 68 -8.88 5.70 0.58
CA LEU A 68 -7.68 5.16 1.20
C LEU A 68 -7.82 5.04 2.72
N ALA A 69 -8.28 6.10 3.38
CA ALA A 69 -8.40 6.12 4.83
C ALA A 69 -9.36 5.04 5.33
N SER A 70 -10.54 4.92 4.73
CA SER A 70 -11.51 3.89 5.14
C SER A 70 -10.98 2.47 4.86
N TYR A 71 -10.25 2.28 3.79
CA TYR A 71 -9.61 1.00 3.48
C TYR A 71 -8.61 0.59 4.55
N TYR A 72 -7.68 1.48 4.91
CA TYR A 72 -6.65 1.16 5.91
C TYR A 72 -7.23 1.07 7.32
N LEU A 73 -8.23 1.87 7.67
CA LEU A 73 -8.92 1.73 8.95
C LEU A 73 -9.65 0.38 9.04
N GLY A 74 -10.23 -0.09 7.95
CA GLY A 74 -10.82 -1.42 7.87
C GLY A 74 -9.77 -2.52 8.08
N LEU A 75 -8.58 -2.37 7.51
CA LEU A 75 -7.47 -3.29 7.72
C LEU A 75 -6.99 -3.28 9.17
N GLU A 76 -6.93 -2.12 9.82
CA GLU A 76 -6.56 -2.04 11.23
C GLU A 76 -7.51 -2.85 12.10
N THR A 77 -8.82 -2.73 11.84
CA THR A 77 -9.83 -3.51 12.55
C THR A 77 -9.64 -5.00 12.30
N LYS A 78 -9.45 -5.39 11.05
CA LYS A 78 -9.30 -6.78 10.66
C LYS A 78 -8.05 -7.42 11.26
N LEU A 79 -6.92 -6.70 11.26
CA LEU A 79 -5.65 -7.18 11.76
C LEU A 79 -5.42 -6.90 13.24
N LYS A 80 -6.34 -6.19 13.89
CA LYS A 80 -6.28 -5.81 15.31
C LYS A 80 -4.98 -5.07 15.64
N ALA A 81 -4.61 -4.12 14.79
CA ALA A 81 -3.39 -3.33 14.93
C ALA A 81 -3.64 -1.89 14.50
N ARG A 82 -2.81 -0.98 14.97
CA ARG A 82 -2.84 0.42 14.56
C ARG A 82 -1.58 0.73 13.76
N PHE A 83 -1.73 1.17 12.53
CA PHE A 83 -0.59 1.48 11.66
C PHE A 83 -0.87 2.60 10.65
N PHE A 84 -2.10 3.10 10.60
CA PHE A 84 -2.48 4.15 9.66
C PHE A 84 -2.78 5.45 10.39
N SER A 85 -2.27 6.55 9.89
CA SER A 85 -2.50 7.88 10.44
C SER A 85 -2.58 8.89 9.31
N SER A 86 -3.65 9.70 9.32
CA SER A 86 -3.81 10.79 8.36
C SER A 86 -3.26 12.06 9.00
N LYS A 87 -2.24 12.65 8.37
CA LYS A 87 -1.56 13.85 8.90
C LYS A 87 -1.31 14.84 7.77
N PRO A 88 -1.35 16.15 8.07
CA PRO A 88 -0.90 17.15 7.11
C PRO A 88 0.58 16.96 6.80
N MET A 89 0.95 17.11 5.54
CA MET A 89 2.33 16.99 5.09
C MET A 89 2.83 18.36 4.61
N LYS A 90 3.99 18.74 5.11
CA LYS A 90 4.67 19.94 4.66
C LYS A 90 5.87 19.56 3.81
N ARG A 91 5.99 20.18 2.66
CA ARG A 91 7.13 19.98 1.78
C ARG A 91 7.89 21.29 1.63
N ILE A 92 9.19 21.23 1.92
CA ILE A 92 10.05 22.39 1.78
C ILE A 92 10.38 22.56 0.31
N ILE A 93 10.03 23.71 -0.24
CA ILE A 93 10.32 24.06 -1.63
C ILE A 93 11.60 24.87 -1.65
N SER A 94 12.61 24.36 -2.33
CA SER A 94 13.83 25.08 -2.57
C SER A 94 13.55 26.15 -3.65
N ASN A 95 13.80 27.40 -3.31
CA ASN A 95 13.58 28.53 -4.20
C ASN A 95 14.76 28.71 -5.16
N ALA A 96 15.07 27.68 -5.90
CA ALA A 96 16.03 27.78 -6.98
C ALA A 96 15.30 28.38 -8.18
N GLY A 97 15.50 29.63 -8.39
CA GLY A 97 14.85 30.39 -9.43
C GLY A 97 14.92 29.83 -10.83
#